data_cebd90dcc723b1fc29ab883d893e6014
#
_entry.id   cebd90dcc723b1fc29ab883d893e6014
#
_cell.length_a   1.000
_cell.length_b   1.000
_cell.length_c   1.000
_cell.angle_alpha   90.00
_cell.angle_beta   90.00
_cell.angle_gamma   90.00
#
_symmetry.space_group_name_H-M   'P 1'
#
loop_
_entity.id
_entity.type
_entity.pdbx_description
1 polymer ?
#
loop_
_entity_poly.entity_id
_entity_poly.type
_entity_poly.pdbx_seq_one_letter_code
_entity_poly.pdbx_strand_id
1 'polypeptide(L)'
;MANITSVSNKQEFGLNKHVLKVAQYISLLKPRVMSLSIFTSFVGMIIAPGNLSIATGFLAILAISIGSGASGALNMWYERDTDKLMNRTKDRVLPSNKISSNGALIFGLLLSIFSVALLFYASNITAASLLMLTIFFYIFVYTIWLKKRTPQNIVTVSYTHLTLPTKRIV
;
A
#
# COMPACT_ATOMS: atom_id res chain seq x y z
N MET A 1 -48.58 5.90 8.16
CA MET A 1 -47.32 6.44 8.75
C MET A 1 -46.17 5.44 8.86
N ALA A 2 -46.26 4.25 8.28
CA ALA A 2 -45.22 3.20 8.42
C ALA A 2 -44.09 3.19 7.37
N ASN A 3 -44.12 4.11 6.40
CA ASN A 3 -43.23 4.01 5.23
C ASN A 3 -41.96 4.92 5.27
N ILE A 4 -41.89 5.88 6.17
CA ILE A 4 -40.79 6.83 6.26
C ILE A 4 -39.61 6.27 7.06
N THR A 5 -39.92 5.56 8.15
CA THR A 5 -38.90 4.95 9.02
C THR A 5 -38.15 3.77 8.37
N SER A 6 -38.83 3.01 7.49
CA SER A 6 -38.22 1.88 6.80
C SER A 6 -37.25 2.31 5.68
N VAL A 7 -37.49 3.46 5.03
CA VAL A 7 -36.64 4.03 3.99
C VAL A 7 -35.38 4.65 4.62
N SER A 8 -35.53 5.39 5.71
CA SER A 8 -34.40 5.96 6.46
C SER A 8 -33.45 4.87 6.97
N ASN A 9 -33.98 3.81 7.54
CA ASN A 9 -33.15 2.71 8.07
C ASN A 9 -32.42 1.93 6.97
N LYS A 10 -33.00 1.78 5.77
CA LYS A 10 -32.33 1.18 4.62
C LYS A 10 -31.22 2.06 4.05
N GLN A 11 -31.41 3.38 4.05
CA GLN A 11 -30.39 4.33 3.61
C GLN A 11 -29.20 4.40 4.58
N GLU A 12 -29.43 4.45 5.89
CA GLU A 12 -28.37 4.41 6.90
C GLU A 12 -27.59 3.10 6.87
N PHE A 13 -28.26 1.97 6.69
CA PHE A 13 -27.63 0.66 6.57
C PHE A 13 -26.80 0.55 5.28
N GLY A 14 -27.26 1.13 4.18
CA GLY A 14 -26.55 1.20 2.89
C GLY A 14 -25.32 2.09 2.98
N LEU A 15 -25.41 3.28 3.56
CA LEU A 15 -24.28 4.19 3.78
C LEU A 15 -23.22 3.56 4.67
N ASN A 16 -23.61 2.89 5.74
CA ASN A 16 -22.67 2.20 6.63
C ASN A 16 -21.93 1.06 5.91
N LYS A 17 -22.59 0.32 5.02
CA LYS A 17 -21.97 -0.73 4.22
C LYS A 17 -20.95 -0.19 3.21
N HIS A 18 -21.22 0.96 2.58
CA HIS A 18 -20.28 1.60 1.65
C HIS A 18 -19.06 2.16 2.38
N VAL A 19 -19.27 2.83 3.51
CA VAL A 19 -18.17 3.35 4.35
C VAL A 19 -17.27 2.21 4.85
N LEU A 20 -17.85 1.10 5.28
CA LEU A 20 -17.10 -0.09 5.68
C LEU A 20 -16.26 -0.67 4.53
N LYS A 21 -16.81 -0.74 3.31
CA LYS A 21 -16.05 -1.19 2.14
C LYS A 21 -14.86 -0.27 1.83
N VAL A 22 -15.08 1.04 1.82
CA VAL A 22 -14.00 2.02 1.59
C VAL A 22 -12.90 1.88 2.64
N ALA A 23 -13.27 1.79 3.92
CA ALA A 23 -12.31 1.58 5.00
C ALA A 23 -11.50 0.27 4.83
N GLN A 24 -12.13 -0.79 4.34
CA GLN A 24 -11.45 -2.05 4.03
C GLN A 24 -10.44 -1.89 2.90
N TYR A 25 -10.76 -1.16 1.82
CA TYR A 25 -9.80 -0.86 0.74
C TYR A 25 -8.67 0.04 1.20
N ILE A 26 -8.93 1.03 2.04
CA ILE A 26 -7.89 1.87 2.66
C ILE A 26 -6.94 1.02 3.53
N SER A 27 -7.46 0.03 4.24
CA SER A 27 -6.61 -0.85 5.05
C SER A 27 -5.65 -1.73 4.22
N LEU A 28 -5.97 -1.99 2.93
CA LEU A 28 -5.07 -2.68 2.01
C LEU A 28 -3.80 -1.86 1.72
N LEU A 29 -3.89 -0.54 1.73
CA LEU A 29 -2.78 0.36 1.40
C LEU A 29 -1.71 0.39 2.50
N LYS A 30 -1.96 -0.21 3.66
CA LYS A 30 -1.04 -0.23 4.83
C LYS A 30 -0.58 1.20 5.20
N PRO A 31 -1.45 2.09 5.71
CA PRO A 31 -1.15 3.51 5.91
C PRO A 31 0.11 3.76 6.75
N ARG A 32 0.41 2.87 7.69
CA ARG A 32 1.59 2.95 8.54
C ARG A 32 2.91 2.79 7.75
N VAL A 33 2.91 2.00 6.68
CA VAL A 33 4.07 1.84 5.79
C VAL A 33 4.14 2.99 4.79
N MET A 34 2.98 3.44 4.28
CA MET A 34 2.91 4.62 3.41
C MET A 34 3.49 5.88 4.07
N SER A 35 3.26 6.09 5.36
CA SER A 35 3.74 7.28 6.06
C SER A 35 5.26 7.44 5.99
N LEU A 36 6.02 6.35 6.04
CA LEU A 36 7.46 6.37 5.88
C LEU A 36 7.87 6.78 4.46
N SER A 37 7.21 6.24 3.45
CA SER A 37 7.48 6.61 2.04
C SER A 37 7.14 8.08 1.78
N ILE A 38 6.05 8.59 2.35
CA ILE A 38 5.67 10.00 2.25
C ILE A 38 6.74 10.89 2.88
N PHE A 39 7.17 10.55 4.08
CA PHE A 39 8.19 11.31 4.80
C PHE A 39 9.51 11.35 4.05
N THR A 40 10.01 10.20 3.59
CA THR A 40 11.27 10.13 2.84
C THR A 40 11.21 10.86 1.51
N SER A 41 10.07 10.81 0.81
CA SER A 41 9.85 11.56 -0.43
C SER A 41 9.81 13.06 -0.20
N PHE A 42 9.18 13.50 0.88
CA PHE A 42 9.13 14.90 1.27
C PHE A 42 10.53 15.44 1.61
N VAL A 43 11.30 14.71 2.40
CA VAL A 43 12.68 15.08 2.71
C VAL A 43 13.54 15.10 1.46
N GLY A 44 13.43 14.09 0.59
CA GLY A 44 14.13 14.04 -0.69
C GLY A 44 13.81 15.25 -1.58
N MET A 45 12.55 15.67 -1.61
CA MET A 45 12.12 16.86 -2.37
C MET A 45 12.74 18.17 -1.83
N ILE A 46 12.88 18.29 -0.51
CA ILE A 46 13.48 19.50 0.11
C ILE A 46 14.98 19.58 -0.16
N ILE A 47 15.66 18.43 -0.16
CA ILE A 47 17.13 18.38 -0.34
C ILE A 47 17.52 18.47 -1.82
N ALA A 48 16.62 18.10 -2.73
CA ALA A 48 16.90 18.09 -4.17
C ALA A 48 17.22 19.50 -4.68
N PRO A 49 18.32 19.70 -5.42
CA PRO A 49 18.62 20.99 -6.02
C PRO A 49 17.61 21.29 -7.14
N GLY A 50 17.09 22.52 -7.15
CA GLY A 50 16.17 22.99 -8.18
C GLY A 50 14.97 23.71 -7.62
N ASN A 51 14.24 24.44 -8.49
CA ASN A 51 13.02 25.16 -8.14
C ASN A 51 11.81 24.36 -8.60
N LEU A 52 11.24 23.57 -7.71
CA LEU A 52 9.98 22.87 -7.94
C LEU A 52 8.80 23.76 -7.52
N SER A 53 7.79 23.85 -8.38
CA SER A 53 6.51 24.43 -7.99
C SER A 53 5.89 23.61 -6.86
N ILE A 54 5.26 24.29 -5.91
CA ILE A 54 4.59 23.63 -4.76
C ILE A 54 3.53 22.64 -5.25
N ALA A 55 2.79 23.00 -6.30
CA ALA A 55 1.77 22.13 -6.89
C ALA A 55 2.38 20.85 -7.48
N THR A 56 3.48 20.96 -8.22
CA THR A 56 4.20 19.82 -8.80
C THR A 56 4.77 18.90 -7.71
N GLY A 57 5.36 19.48 -6.68
CA GLY A 57 5.86 18.74 -5.52
C GLY A 57 4.76 17.99 -4.78
N PHE A 58 3.63 18.62 -4.56
CA PHE A 58 2.47 17.98 -3.94
C PHE A 58 1.94 16.80 -4.75
N LEU A 59 1.80 16.98 -6.09
CA LEU A 59 1.36 15.91 -6.99
C LEU A 59 2.36 14.75 -7.02
N ALA A 60 3.66 15.02 -6.99
CA ALA A 60 4.69 14.00 -6.95
C ALA A 60 4.63 13.17 -5.65
N ILE A 61 4.50 13.82 -4.49
CA ILE A 61 4.35 13.13 -3.21
C ILE A 61 3.06 12.30 -3.19
N LEU A 62 1.96 12.84 -3.71
CA LEU A 62 0.70 12.13 -3.83
C LEU A 62 0.85 10.88 -4.69
N ALA A 63 1.51 10.99 -5.86
CA ALA A 63 1.77 9.88 -6.76
C ALA A 63 2.60 8.78 -6.07
N ILE A 64 3.69 9.14 -5.40
CA ILE A 64 4.54 8.20 -4.67
C ILE A 64 3.77 7.53 -3.53
N SER A 65 2.92 8.28 -2.84
CA SER A 65 2.05 7.75 -1.77
C SER A 65 1.10 6.69 -2.29
N ILE A 66 0.43 6.96 -3.41
CA ILE A 66 -0.49 6.02 -4.07
C ILE A 66 0.28 4.77 -4.53
N GLY A 67 1.46 4.94 -5.15
CA GLY A 67 2.31 3.83 -5.60
C GLY A 67 2.79 2.93 -4.46
N SER A 68 3.17 3.54 -3.33
CA SER A 68 3.52 2.80 -2.11
C SER A 68 2.33 2.00 -1.56
N GLY A 69 1.15 2.60 -1.53
CA GLY A 69 -0.09 1.93 -1.13
C GLY A 69 -0.47 0.78 -2.06
N ALA A 70 -0.36 1.01 -3.38
CA ALA A 70 -0.61 -0.01 -4.39
C ALA A 70 0.30 -1.23 -4.22
N SER A 71 1.60 -1.00 -3.98
CA SER A 71 2.56 -2.06 -3.66
C SER A 71 2.18 -2.84 -2.41
N GLY A 72 1.68 -2.14 -1.38
CA GLY A 72 1.16 -2.74 -0.15
C GLY A 72 -0.05 -3.64 -0.39
N ALA A 73 -0.98 -3.21 -1.25
CA ALA A 73 -2.17 -3.97 -1.62
C ALA A 73 -1.81 -5.24 -2.41
N LEU A 74 -0.93 -5.13 -3.39
CA LEU A 74 -0.44 -6.27 -4.19
C LEU A 74 0.36 -7.26 -3.35
N ASN A 75 1.18 -6.78 -2.41
CA ASN A 75 1.87 -7.64 -1.46
C ASN A 75 0.87 -8.40 -0.57
N MET A 76 -0.16 -7.75 -0.05
CA MET A 76 -1.19 -8.40 0.75
C MET A 76 -1.99 -9.43 -0.06
N TRP A 77 -2.26 -9.13 -1.34
CA TRP A 77 -2.90 -10.08 -2.24
C TRP A 77 -2.06 -11.34 -2.44
N TYR A 78 -0.75 -11.19 -2.65
CA TYR A 78 0.16 -12.32 -2.85
C TYR A 78 0.30 -13.18 -1.59
N GLU A 79 0.35 -12.55 -0.42
CA GLU A 79 0.58 -13.22 0.87
C GLU A 79 -0.70 -13.74 1.55
N ARG A 80 -1.87 -13.54 0.96
CA ARG A 80 -3.17 -13.86 1.57
C ARG A 80 -3.27 -15.27 2.16
N ASP A 81 -2.69 -16.26 1.49
CA ASP A 81 -2.77 -17.66 1.93
C ASP A 81 -1.80 -17.94 3.07
N THR A 82 -0.62 -17.36 3.04
CA THR A 82 0.36 -17.43 4.15
C THR A 82 -0.15 -16.64 5.37
N ASP A 83 -0.75 -15.49 5.14
CA ASP A 83 -1.31 -14.62 6.20
C ASP A 83 -2.46 -15.32 6.97
N LYS A 84 -3.20 -16.23 6.35
CA LYS A 84 -4.24 -17.04 7.02
C LYS A 84 -3.67 -17.95 8.09
N LEU A 85 -2.44 -18.42 7.89
CA LEU A 85 -1.78 -19.38 8.81
C LEU A 85 -1.13 -18.68 10.02
N MET A 86 -0.94 -17.37 9.95
CA MET A 86 -0.26 -16.61 10.99
C MET A 86 -1.26 -15.94 11.94
N ASN A 87 -1.14 -16.17 13.25
CA ASN A 87 -2.02 -15.57 14.26
C ASN A 87 -2.07 -14.05 14.22
N ARG A 88 -0.97 -13.38 13.84
CA ARG A 88 -0.86 -11.91 13.77
C ARG A 88 -1.57 -11.32 12.55
N THR A 89 -1.77 -12.09 11.47
CA THR A 89 -2.19 -11.57 10.16
C THR A 89 -3.50 -12.17 9.65
N LYS A 90 -4.01 -13.22 10.29
CA LYS A 90 -5.26 -13.90 9.92
C LYS A 90 -6.50 -12.98 9.86
N ASP A 91 -6.51 -11.93 10.70
CA ASP A 91 -7.62 -10.98 10.80
C ASP A 91 -7.56 -9.83 9.80
N ARG A 92 -6.52 -9.80 8.94
CA ARG A 92 -6.41 -8.85 7.85
C ARG A 92 -7.57 -9.00 6.87
N VAL A 93 -7.81 -7.96 6.09
CA VAL A 93 -8.98 -7.83 5.20
C VAL A 93 -9.08 -8.95 4.17
N LEU A 94 -7.97 -9.39 3.58
CA LEU A 94 -7.95 -10.46 2.58
C LEU A 94 -8.00 -11.86 3.20
N PRO A 95 -7.16 -12.21 4.18
CA PRO A 95 -7.25 -13.51 4.86
C PRO A 95 -8.62 -13.78 5.47
N SER A 96 -9.29 -12.74 6.00
CA SER A 96 -10.63 -12.83 6.57
C SER A 96 -11.78 -12.78 5.55
N ASN A 97 -11.47 -12.78 4.23
CA ASN A 97 -12.44 -12.74 3.13
C ASN A 97 -13.41 -11.53 3.14
N LYS A 98 -13.02 -10.42 3.76
CA LYS A 98 -13.82 -9.18 3.77
C LYS A 98 -13.84 -8.49 2.39
N ILE A 99 -12.79 -8.72 1.58
CA ILE A 99 -12.69 -8.28 0.19
C ILE A 99 -12.34 -9.48 -0.68
N SER A 100 -12.89 -9.52 -1.90
CA SER A 100 -12.54 -10.54 -2.88
C SER A 100 -11.07 -10.42 -3.32
N SER A 101 -10.40 -11.55 -3.47
CA SER A 101 -9.00 -11.61 -3.91
C SER A 101 -8.78 -10.91 -5.26
N ASN A 102 -9.68 -11.16 -6.22
CA ASN A 102 -9.62 -10.53 -7.56
C ASN A 102 -9.84 -9.01 -7.47
N GLY A 103 -10.76 -8.55 -6.60
CA GLY A 103 -10.98 -7.13 -6.38
C GLY A 103 -9.75 -6.42 -5.82
N ALA A 104 -9.04 -7.04 -4.89
CA ALA A 104 -7.79 -6.50 -4.34
C ALA A 104 -6.65 -6.45 -5.36
N LEU A 105 -6.53 -7.47 -6.22
CA LEU A 105 -5.56 -7.49 -7.31
C LEU A 105 -5.81 -6.37 -8.32
N ILE A 106 -7.05 -6.27 -8.83
CA ILE A 106 -7.44 -5.23 -9.79
C ILE A 106 -7.23 -3.84 -9.19
N PHE A 107 -7.63 -3.63 -7.94
CA PHE A 107 -7.43 -2.38 -7.23
C PHE A 107 -5.95 -2.00 -7.12
N GLY A 108 -5.08 -2.93 -6.73
CA GLY A 108 -3.64 -2.70 -6.64
C GLY A 108 -2.99 -2.40 -7.98
N LEU A 109 -3.39 -3.12 -9.05
CA LEU A 109 -2.88 -2.87 -10.41
C LEU A 109 -3.33 -1.51 -10.95
N LEU A 110 -4.61 -1.17 -10.82
CA LEU A 110 -5.12 0.13 -11.26
C LEU A 110 -4.44 1.30 -10.54
N LEU A 111 -4.26 1.20 -9.22
CA LEU A 111 -3.54 2.19 -8.45
C LEU A 111 -2.07 2.31 -8.84
N SER A 112 -1.40 1.20 -9.17
CA SER A 112 -0.02 1.22 -9.64
C SER A 112 0.11 1.96 -10.97
N ILE A 113 -0.75 1.66 -11.94
CA ILE A 113 -0.77 2.34 -13.24
C ILE A 113 -1.08 3.83 -13.07
N PHE A 114 -2.11 4.14 -12.28
CA PHE A 114 -2.50 5.53 -12.01
C PHE A 114 -1.39 6.33 -11.33
N SER A 115 -0.70 5.75 -10.36
CA SER A 115 0.42 6.36 -9.65
C SER A 115 1.58 6.70 -10.58
N VAL A 116 1.99 5.77 -11.46
CA VAL A 116 3.06 5.99 -12.43
C VAL A 116 2.66 7.06 -13.46
N ALA A 117 1.44 7.01 -13.97
CA ALA A 117 0.92 8.02 -14.91
C ALA A 117 0.85 9.41 -14.27
N LEU A 118 0.41 9.50 -13.02
CA LEU A 118 0.35 10.76 -12.27
C LEU A 118 1.75 11.34 -12.05
N LEU A 119 2.74 10.52 -11.71
CA LEU A 119 4.11 10.98 -11.51
C LEU A 119 4.76 11.38 -12.84
N PHE A 120 4.45 10.69 -13.93
CA PHE A 120 4.89 11.07 -15.26
C PHE A 120 4.37 12.47 -15.65
N TYR A 121 3.10 12.73 -15.37
CA TYR A 121 2.50 14.04 -15.63
C TYR A 121 3.06 15.14 -14.71
N ALA A 122 3.28 14.81 -13.44
CA ALA A 122 3.73 15.78 -12.45
C ALA A 122 5.22 16.11 -12.51
N SER A 123 6.04 15.21 -13.06
CA SER A 123 7.50 15.37 -13.04
C SER A 123 8.12 15.08 -14.41
N ASN A 124 8.70 13.90 -14.57
CA ASN A 124 9.37 13.50 -15.82
C ASN A 124 9.35 11.97 -15.96
N ILE A 125 9.75 11.51 -17.15
CA ILE A 125 9.82 10.08 -17.49
C ILE A 125 10.78 9.33 -16.56
N THR A 126 11.87 9.95 -16.13
CA THR A 126 12.87 9.33 -15.26
C THR A 126 12.28 9.02 -13.88
N ALA A 127 11.56 9.98 -13.27
CA ALA A 127 10.91 9.77 -11.98
C ALA A 127 9.81 8.69 -12.06
N ALA A 128 9.01 8.73 -13.13
CA ALA A 128 7.97 7.73 -13.37
C ALA A 128 8.55 6.32 -13.57
N SER A 129 9.63 6.19 -14.33
CA SER A 129 10.31 4.91 -14.55
C SER A 129 10.95 4.36 -13.27
N LEU A 130 11.51 5.21 -12.43
CA LEU A 130 12.02 4.83 -11.12
C LEU A 130 10.90 4.34 -10.19
N LEU A 131 9.76 5.01 -10.17
CA LEU A 131 8.61 4.55 -9.39
C LEU A 131 8.10 3.20 -9.89
N MET A 132 7.97 3.02 -11.21
CA MET A 132 7.59 1.75 -11.82
C MET A 132 8.57 0.64 -11.44
N LEU A 133 9.88 0.91 -11.55
CA LEU A 133 10.94 -0.03 -11.17
C LEU A 133 10.86 -0.39 -9.69
N THR A 134 10.60 0.58 -8.82
CA THR A 134 10.47 0.35 -7.38
C THR A 134 9.27 -0.54 -7.06
N ILE A 135 8.11 -0.29 -7.66
CA ILE A 135 6.90 -1.12 -7.51
C ILE A 135 7.20 -2.55 -7.99
N PHE A 136 7.81 -2.67 -9.18
CA PHE A 136 8.18 -3.97 -9.75
C PHE A 136 9.16 -4.72 -8.84
N PHE A 137 10.24 -4.08 -8.42
CA PHE A 137 11.25 -4.67 -7.53
C PHE A 137 10.64 -5.14 -6.21
N TYR A 138 9.78 -4.31 -5.60
CA TYR A 138 9.13 -4.66 -4.35
C TYR A 138 8.22 -5.89 -4.49
N ILE A 139 7.48 -6.00 -5.58
CA ILE A 139 6.56 -7.12 -5.78
C ILE A 139 7.33 -8.39 -6.19
N PHE A 140 8.14 -8.32 -7.24
CA PHE A 140 8.77 -9.50 -7.84
C PHE A 140 10.01 -9.94 -7.07
N VAL A 141 10.93 -9.02 -6.79
CA VAL A 141 12.19 -9.37 -6.14
C VAL A 141 11.99 -9.58 -4.65
N TYR A 142 11.39 -8.60 -3.96
CA TYR A 142 11.25 -8.69 -2.52
C TYR A 142 10.15 -9.68 -2.11
N THR A 143 8.91 -9.51 -2.58
CA THR A 143 7.76 -10.29 -2.09
C THR A 143 7.76 -11.72 -2.61
N ILE A 144 8.01 -11.93 -3.92
CA ILE A 144 7.92 -13.26 -4.54
C ILE A 144 9.20 -14.06 -4.33
N TRP A 145 10.35 -13.45 -4.55
CA TRP A 145 11.62 -14.18 -4.59
C TRP A 145 12.34 -14.19 -3.25
N LEU A 146 12.70 -13.04 -2.71
CA LEU A 146 13.60 -12.93 -1.55
C LEU A 146 12.94 -13.41 -0.26
N LYS A 147 11.69 -13.04 -0.02
CA LYS A 147 10.98 -13.35 1.22
C LYS A 147 10.77 -14.84 1.47
N LYS A 148 10.71 -15.63 0.41
CA LYS A 148 10.52 -17.10 0.52
C LYS A 148 11.83 -17.87 0.62
N ARG A 149 12.95 -17.29 0.21
CA ARG A 149 14.23 -18.00 0.08
C ARG A 149 15.23 -17.74 1.19
N THR A 150 15.15 -16.60 1.86
CA THR A 150 16.16 -16.26 2.86
C THR A 150 15.54 -15.60 4.09
N PRO A 151 15.95 -16.02 5.30
CA PRO A 151 15.64 -15.29 6.54
C PRO A 151 16.28 -13.90 6.57
N GLN A 152 17.21 -13.62 5.66
CA GLN A 152 17.90 -12.33 5.50
C GLN A 152 17.04 -11.23 4.87
N ASN A 153 15.80 -11.52 4.48
CA ASN A 153 14.87 -10.50 3.99
C ASN A 153 14.63 -9.38 5.03
N ILE A 154 14.72 -9.73 6.32
CA ILE A 154 14.62 -8.77 7.43
C ILE A 154 15.80 -7.81 7.43
N VAL A 155 16.99 -8.28 7.11
CA VAL A 155 18.22 -7.47 7.01
C VAL A 155 18.12 -6.47 5.85
N THR A 156 17.57 -6.89 4.72
CA THR A 156 17.48 -6.02 3.53
C THR A 156 16.47 -4.88 3.70
N VAL A 157 15.46 -5.07 4.54
CA VAL A 157 14.38 -4.07 4.75
C VAL A 157 14.56 -3.25 6.01
N SER A 158 15.35 -3.73 6.95
CA SER A 158 15.38 -3.18 8.32
C SER A 158 16.79 -3.07 8.86
N TYR A 159 17.68 -2.37 8.18
CA TYR A 159 18.99 -2.02 8.73
C TYR A 159 18.90 -1.36 10.10
N THR A 160 17.80 -0.72 10.39
CA THR A 160 17.54 -0.05 11.67
C THR A 160 17.32 -1.02 12.84
N HIS A 161 17.04 -2.29 12.59
CA HIS A 161 16.78 -3.31 13.61
C HIS A 161 17.93 -4.31 13.79
N LEU A 162 19.04 -4.10 13.10
CA LEU A 162 20.24 -4.97 13.19
C LEU A 162 20.92 -4.97 14.57
N THR A 163 20.61 -4.01 15.40
CA THR A 163 21.21 -3.89 16.74
C THR A 163 20.50 -4.69 17.82
N LEU A 164 19.34 -5.25 17.51
CA LEU A 164 18.68 -6.18 18.41
C LEU A 164 19.16 -7.59 18.08
N PRO A 165 20.04 -8.19 18.92
CA PRO A 165 20.28 -9.61 18.80
C PRO A 165 18.94 -10.28 19.07
N THR A 166 18.28 -10.77 18.01
CA THR A 166 17.24 -11.75 18.19
C THR A 166 17.89 -12.95 18.83
N LYS A 167 17.97 -12.93 20.15
CA LYS A 167 18.27 -14.13 20.91
C LYS A 167 17.30 -15.17 20.37
N ARG A 168 17.83 -16.11 19.64
CA ARG A 168 17.19 -17.33 19.36
C ARG A 168 16.89 -17.96 20.71
N ILE A 169 15.66 -17.82 21.15
CA ILE A 169 15.19 -18.63 22.26
C ILE A 169 14.93 -19.97 21.61
N VAL A 170 15.82 -20.88 21.88
CA VAL A 170 15.68 -22.29 21.64
C VAL A 170 14.56 -22.82 22.52
#